data_e18d289e27d6be2329bf3411a14411a2
#
_entry.id   e18d289e27d6be2329bf3411a14411a2
#
_cell.length_a   1.000
_cell.length_b   1.000
_cell.length_c   1.000
_cell.angle_alpha   90.00
_cell.angle_beta   90.00
_cell.angle_gamma   90.00
#
_symmetry.space_group_name_H-M   'P 1'
#
loop_
_entity.id
_entity.type
_entity.pdbx_description
1 polymer ?
#
loop_
_entity_poly.entity_id
_entity_poly.type
_entity_poly.pdbx_seq_one_letter_code
_entity_poly.pdbx_strand_id
1 'polypeptide(L)'
;MAVEMSIQEYIRERSDRDGFETAMFIYQSALTQMGSRIEVLNSELNHMHSYNPIEYVKSRLKTPESIMKKLRKNGHNLNIEDMIEYVNDIAGIRITCSFFSEIYFVADMIARQDNLEVISIKDYISQPKESGYKSYHMLLSIP
;
A
#
# COMPACT_ATOMS: atom_id res chain seq x y z
N MET A 1 1.01 9.87 3.24
CA MET A 1 0.02 8.90 2.74
C MET A 1 0.68 7.55 2.54
N ALA A 2 -0.01 6.50 2.89
CA ALA A 2 0.47 5.15 2.68
C ALA A 2 -0.46 4.42 1.70
N VAL A 3 0.12 3.79 0.69
CA VAL A 3 -0.56 2.92 -0.27
C VAL A 3 -0.05 1.51 -0.03
N GLU A 4 -0.95 0.62 0.35
CA GLU A 4 -0.63 -0.76 0.71
C GLU A 4 -1.35 -1.70 -0.25
N MET A 5 -0.73 -2.83 -0.57
CA MET A 5 -1.26 -3.78 -1.53
C MET A 5 -1.75 -5.05 -0.84
N SER A 6 -2.90 -5.54 -1.30
CA SER A 6 -3.51 -6.79 -0.84
C SER A 6 -3.39 -7.86 -1.92
N ILE A 7 -3.10 -9.07 -1.51
CA ILE A 7 -3.02 -10.23 -2.40
C ILE A 7 -4.02 -11.32 -2.04
N GLN A 8 -4.98 -11.03 -1.16
CA GLN A 8 -5.94 -12.04 -0.69
C GLN A 8 -6.66 -12.77 -1.82
N GLU A 9 -7.16 -12.02 -2.78
CA GLU A 9 -7.87 -12.58 -3.92
C GLU A 9 -6.98 -13.46 -4.77
N TYR A 10 -5.74 -13.02 -4.98
CA TYR A 10 -4.77 -13.73 -5.79
C TYR A 10 -4.38 -15.08 -5.18
N ILE A 11 -4.23 -15.14 -3.88
CA ILE A 11 -3.85 -16.37 -3.15
C ILE A 11 -5.01 -17.37 -3.11
N ARG A 12 -6.26 -16.90 -3.03
CA ARG A 12 -7.44 -17.78 -3.04
C ARG A 12 -7.53 -18.64 -4.31
N GLU A 13 -7.17 -18.06 -5.44
CA GLU A 13 -7.23 -18.74 -6.73
C GLU A 13 -6.12 -19.77 -6.90
N ARG A 14 -5.04 -19.62 -6.16
CA ARG A 14 -3.89 -20.49 -6.20
C ARG A 14 -3.76 -21.26 -4.91
N SER A 15 -4.20 -22.52 -4.90
CA SER A 15 -3.95 -23.38 -3.75
C SER A 15 -2.46 -23.62 -3.65
N ASP A 16 -1.79 -22.90 -2.78
CA ASP A 16 -0.39 -22.74 -2.84
C ASP A 16 0.40 -23.65 -1.92
N ARG A 17 1.24 -24.46 -2.51
CA ARG A 17 2.16 -25.32 -1.79
C ARG A 17 3.46 -24.63 -1.42
N ASP A 18 3.80 -23.57 -2.17
CA ASP A 18 5.11 -22.94 -2.07
C ASP A 18 5.12 -21.82 -1.01
N GLY A 19 3.98 -21.59 -0.45
CA GLY A 19 3.87 -20.88 0.78
C GLY A 19 4.39 -19.44 0.73
N PHE A 20 5.29 -19.19 1.64
CA PHE A 20 5.77 -17.86 1.95
C PHE A 20 6.50 -17.19 0.77
N GLU A 21 7.34 -17.95 0.06
CA GLU A 21 8.13 -17.39 -1.06
C GLU A 21 7.25 -16.90 -2.19
N THR A 22 6.22 -17.68 -2.54
CA THR A 22 5.27 -17.29 -3.57
C THR A 22 4.48 -16.04 -3.16
N ALA A 23 4.02 -15.99 -1.92
CA ALA A 23 3.34 -14.81 -1.40
C ALA A 23 4.23 -13.56 -1.49
N MET A 24 5.48 -13.67 -1.08
CA MET A 24 6.42 -12.54 -1.14
C MET A 24 6.71 -12.12 -2.57
N PHE A 25 6.79 -13.06 -3.51
CA PHE A 25 6.93 -12.75 -4.93
C PHE A 25 5.72 -11.95 -5.46
N ILE A 26 4.52 -12.34 -5.07
CA ILE A 26 3.29 -11.66 -5.47
C ILE A 26 3.26 -10.24 -4.90
N TYR A 27 3.62 -10.07 -3.63
CA TYR A 27 3.72 -8.74 -3.02
C TYR A 27 4.76 -7.87 -3.73
N GLN A 28 5.92 -8.44 -4.05
CA GLN A 28 6.96 -7.70 -4.77
C GLN A 28 6.47 -7.28 -6.17
N SER A 29 5.76 -8.16 -6.85
CA SER A 29 5.20 -7.87 -8.18
C SER A 29 4.16 -6.76 -8.11
N ALA A 30 3.27 -6.81 -7.12
CA ALA A 30 2.29 -5.76 -6.89
C ALA A 30 2.96 -4.43 -6.58
N LEU A 31 3.99 -4.45 -5.75
CA LEU A 31 4.77 -3.25 -5.40
C LEU A 31 5.42 -2.63 -6.63
N THR A 32 6.01 -3.43 -7.49
CA THR A 32 6.64 -2.99 -8.73
C THR A 32 5.62 -2.35 -9.68
N GLN A 33 4.47 -3.00 -9.88
CA GLN A 33 3.41 -2.46 -10.72
C GLN A 33 2.86 -1.15 -10.19
N MET A 34 2.57 -1.08 -8.90
CA MET A 34 2.04 0.14 -8.30
C MET A 34 3.07 1.26 -8.30
N GLY A 35 4.33 0.94 -8.05
CA GLY A 35 5.44 1.88 -8.12
C GLY A 35 5.57 2.52 -9.49
N SER A 36 5.43 1.72 -10.55
CA SER A 36 5.45 2.21 -11.92
C SER A 36 4.28 3.15 -12.22
N ARG A 37 3.09 2.83 -11.74
CA ARG A 37 1.90 3.69 -11.91
C ARG A 37 2.09 5.04 -11.21
N ILE A 38 2.65 5.04 -10.01
CA ILE A 38 2.91 6.27 -9.25
C ILE A 38 4.00 7.09 -9.94
N GLU A 39 5.02 6.44 -10.48
CA GLU A 39 6.07 7.12 -11.23
C GLU A 39 5.53 7.82 -12.48
N VAL A 40 4.64 7.16 -13.22
CA VAL A 40 3.96 7.76 -14.36
C VAL A 40 3.11 8.95 -13.94
N LEU A 41 2.35 8.80 -12.85
CA LEU A 41 1.54 9.88 -12.29
C LEU A 41 2.40 11.08 -11.90
N ASN A 42 3.51 10.83 -11.23
CA ASN A 42 4.45 11.88 -10.82
C ASN A 42 5.01 12.61 -12.03
N SER A 43 5.36 11.89 -13.10
CA SER A 43 5.84 12.48 -14.35
C SER A 43 4.77 13.33 -15.04
N GLU A 44 3.53 12.86 -15.06
CA GLU A 44 2.40 13.62 -15.60
C GLU A 44 2.18 14.94 -14.83
N LEU A 45 2.21 14.88 -13.50
CA LEU A 45 2.06 16.06 -12.67
C LEU A 45 3.18 17.07 -12.90
N ASN A 46 4.41 16.62 -13.07
CA ASN A 46 5.55 17.49 -13.38
C ASN A 46 5.43 18.12 -14.76
N HIS A 47 4.87 17.39 -15.72
CA HIS A 47 4.76 17.86 -17.10
C HIS A 47 3.58 18.82 -17.32
N MET A 48 2.43 18.51 -16.72
CA MET A 48 1.17 19.20 -17.00
C MET A 48 0.88 20.37 -16.06
N HIS A 49 1.54 20.42 -14.91
CA HIS A 49 1.31 21.44 -13.89
C HIS A 49 2.61 22.16 -13.55
N SER A 50 2.49 23.45 -13.23
CA SER A 50 3.64 24.23 -12.76
C SER A 50 4.05 23.84 -11.33
N TYR A 51 3.21 23.08 -10.64
CA TYR A 51 3.45 22.65 -9.28
C TYR A 51 3.06 21.18 -9.13
N ASN A 52 4.00 20.36 -8.62
CA ASN A 52 3.74 18.96 -8.31
C ASN A 52 3.56 18.81 -6.80
N PRO A 53 2.39 18.34 -6.34
CA PRO A 53 2.17 18.15 -4.91
C PRO A 53 3.00 17.04 -4.28
N ILE A 54 3.48 16.09 -5.08
CA ILE A 54 4.29 14.96 -4.57
C ILE A 54 5.73 15.41 -4.36
N GLU A 55 6.18 15.42 -3.12
CA GLU A 55 7.55 15.78 -2.78
C GLU A 55 8.49 14.57 -2.74
N TYR A 56 7.97 13.44 -2.26
CA TYR A 56 8.79 12.25 -2.03
C TYR A 56 7.96 10.98 -2.10
N VAL A 57 8.53 9.94 -2.73
CA VAL A 57 7.92 8.62 -2.84
C VAL A 57 8.93 7.58 -2.38
N LYS A 58 8.52 6.71 -1.47
CA LYS A 58 9.37 5.61 -0.99
C LYS A 58 8.60 4.30 -0.99
N SER A 59 9.16 3.30 -1.66
CA SER A 59 8.62 1.94 -1.67
C SER A 59 9.31 1.08 -0.60
N ARG A 60 8.56 0.17 -0.03
CA ARG A 60 9.07 -0.75 0.99
C ARG A 60 8.41 -2.12 0.86
N LEU A 61 9.22 -3.16 0.89
CA LEU A 61 8.77 -4.52 1.10
C LEU A 61 9.18 -4.94 2.52
N LYS A 62 8.21 -5.31 3.34
CA LYS A 62 8.46 -5.67 4.74
C LYS A 62 9.28 -6.94 4.83
N THR A 63 10.27 -6.97 5.72
CA THR A 63 11.13 -8.15 5.90
C THR A 63 10.38 -9.29 6.57
N PRO A 64 10.79 -10.56 6.34
CA PRO A 64 10.18 -11.71 7.01
C PRO A 64 10.20 -11.58 8.54
N GLU A 65 11.29 -11.08 9.10
CA GLU A 65 11.42 -10.87 10.55
C GLU A 65 10.41 -9.87 11.07
N SER A 66 10.21 -8.77 10.35
CA SER A 66 9.23 -7.73 10.69
C SER A 66 7.80 -8.26 10.60
N ILE A 67 7.51 -9.10 9.61
CA ILE A 67 6.19 -9.73 9.46
C ILE A 67 5.90 -10.63 10.65
N MET A 68 6.83 -11.50 11.00
CA MET A 68 6.67 -12.41 12.13
C MET A 68 6.52 -11.66 13.45
N LYS A 69 7.31 -10.61 13.65
CA LYS A 69 7.23 -9.76 14.83
C LYS A 69 5.85 -9.12 14.98
N LYS A 70 5.30 -8.62 13.89
CA LYS A 70 3.98 -7.99 13.89
C LYS A 70 2.87 -9.01 14.20
N LEU A 71 2.96 -10.21 13.63
CA LEU A 71 2.00 -11.29 13.91
C LEU A 71 2.04 -11.68 15.39
N ARG A 72 3.23 -11.89 15.96
CA ARG A 72 3.38 -12.22 17.38
C ARG A 72 2.83 -11.13 18.28
N LYS A 73 3.15 -9.88 18.00
CA LYS A 73 2.72 -8.72 18.79
C LYS A 73 1.21 -8.64 18.89
N ASN A 74 0.51 -8.99 17.82
CA ASN A 74 -0.94 -8.90 17.75
C ASN A 74 -1.65 -10.23 18.08
N GLY A 75 -0.91 -11.24 18.54
CA GLY A 75 -1.48 -12.53 18.94
C GLY A 75 -1.94 -13.42 17.82
N HIS A 76 -1.45 -13.20 16.60
CA HIS A 76 -1.77 -14.03 15.44
C HIS A 76 -0.81 -15.20 15.27
N ASN A 77 -1.24 -16.21 14.54
CA ASN A 77 -0.41 -17.35 14.21
C ASN A 77 0.64 -17.00 13.15
N LEU A 78 1.78 -17.70 13.20
CA LEU A 78 2.85 -17.51 12.22
C LEU A 78 2.61 -18.40 11.00
N ASN A 79 1.58 -18.08 10.23
CA ASN A 79 1.25 -18.79 9.00
C ASN A 79 0.92 -17.78 7.89
N ILE A 80 0.85 -18.28 6.66
CA ILE A 80 0.61 -17.44 5.49
C ILE A 80 -0.79 -16.85 5.50
N GLU A 81 -1.77 -17.61 5.94
CA GLU A 81 -3.16 -17.17 5.98
C GLU A 81 -3.32 -15.96 6.89
N ASP A 82 -2.75 -16.01 8.10
CA ASP A 82 -2.76 -14.91 9.04
C ASP A 82 -1.93 -13.73 8.53
N MET A 83 -0.80 -14.01 7.88
CA MET A 83 0.03 -12.97 7.28
C MET A 83 -0.76 -12.15 6.24
N ILE A 84 -1.43 -12.82 5.33
CA ILE A 84 -2.19 -12.16 4.26
C ILE A 84 -3.40 -11.41 4.81
N GLU A 85 -4.05 -11.97 5.81
CA GLU A 85 -5.26 -11.36 6.37
C GLU A 85 -4.96 -10.17 7.29
N TYR A 86 -3.93 -10.26 8.13
CA TYR A 86 -3.73 -9.30 9.21
C TYR A 86 -2.56 -8.33 9.00
N VAL A 87 -1.65 -8.61 8.08
CA VAL A 87 -0.51 -7.72 7.81
C VAL A 87 -0.70 -7.05 6.45
N ASN A 88 -1.23 -5.83 6.47
CA ASN A 88 -1.55 -5.10 5.24
C ASN A 88 -0.38 -4.31 4.67
N ASP A 89 0.66 -4.07 5.45
CA ASP A 89 1.79 -3.21 5.07
C ASP A 89 3.02 -3.99 4.60
N ILE A 90 2.83 -5.20 4.07
CA ILE A 90 3.94 -6.00 3.53
C ILE A 90 4.54 -5.32 2.31
N ALA A 91 3.71 -4.94 1.36
CA ALA A 91 4.13 -4.12 0.22
C ALA A 91 3.47 -2.76 0.36
N GLY A 92 4.26 -1.73 0.52
CA GLY A 92 3.73 -0.39 0.78
C GLY A 92 4.52 0.69 0.07
N ILE A 93 3.84 1.78 -0.27
CA ILE A 93 4.44 2.96 -0.85
C ILE A 93 4.01 4.15 0.00
N ARG A 94 5.01 4.91 0.45
CA ARG A 94 4.77 6.16 1.17
C ARG A 94 4.92 7.33 0.20
N ILE A 95 3.91 8.17 0.16
CA ILE A 95 3.90 9.38 -0.65
C ILE A 95 3.81 10.56 0.31
N THR A 96 4.77 11.48 0.19
CA THR A 96 4.84 12.68 1.02
C THR A 96 4.42 13.89 0.20
N CYS A 97 3.47 14.66 0.73
CA CYS A 97 3.01 15.93 0.18
C CYS A 97 3.19 17.03 1.23
N SER A 98 3.31 18.29 0.78
CA SER A 98 3.50 19.41 1.70
C SER A 98 2.25 19.72 2.52
N PHE A 99 1.06 19.57 1.95
CA PHE A 99 -0.21 19.93 2.58
C PHE A 99 -1.20 18.77 2.56
N PHE A 100 -2.07 18.70 3.56
CA PHE A 100 -3.09 17.66 3.65
C PHE A 100 -4.06 17.65 2.48
N SER A 101 -4.44 18.82 1.97
CA SER A 101 -5.31 18.93 0.79
C SER A 101 -4.72 18.25 -0.44
N GLU A 102 -3.39 18.28 -0.58
CA GLU A 102 -2.68 17.64 -1.69
C GLU A 102 -2.72 16.12 -1.57
N ILE A 103 -2.75 15.58 -0.35
CA ILE A 103 -2.87 14.14 -0.12
C ILE A 103 -4.21 13.65 -0.68
N TYR A 104 -5.31 14.35 -0.42
CA TYR A 104 -6.62 13.99 -0.97
C TYR A 104 -6.64 14.03 -2.49
N PHE A 105 -5.99 15.03 -3.09
CA PHE A 105 -5.89 15.16 -4.53
C PHE A 105 -5.14 13.99 -5.16
N VAL A 106 -3.98 13.64 -4.61
CA VAL A 106 -3.16 12.52 -5.10
C VAL A 106 -3.89 11.19 -4.88
N ALA A 107 -4.53 11.00 -3.73
CA ALA A 107 -5.31 9.79 -3.42
C ALA A 107 -6.45 9.61 -4.43
N ASP A 108 -7.16 10.67 -4.78
CA ASP A 108 -8.22 10.61 -5.77
C ASP A 108 -7.70 10.22 -7.14
N MET A 109 -6.57 10.77 -7.56
CA MET A 109 -5.95 10.41 -8.83
C MET A 109 -5.54 8.94 -8.88
N ILE A 110 -5.01 8.41 -7.77
CA ILE A 110 -4.67 6.99 -7.68
C ILE A 110 -5.93 6.12 -7.76
N ALA A 111 -6.97 6.48 -7.02
CA ALA A 111 -8.21 5.72 -6.96
C ALA A 111 -8.94 5.63 -8.30
N ARG A 112 -8.74 6.61 -9.18
CA ARG A 112 -9.37 6.66 -10.50
C ARG A 112 -8.66 5.86 -11.58
N GLN A 113 -7.50 5.28 -11.28
CA GLN A 113 -6.76 4.52 -12.29
C GLN A 113 -7.47 3.22 -12.64
N ASP A 114 -7.38 2.84 -13.91
CA ASP A 114 -7.97 1.61 -14.43
C ASP A 114 -7.29 0.37 -13.82
N ASN A 115 -8.07 -0.71 -13.71
CA ASN A 115 -7.57 -1.99 -13.20
C ASN A 115 -6.96 -1.88 -11.79
N LEU A 116 -7.60 -1.06 -10.96
CA LEU A 116 -7.18 -0.89 -9.58
C LEU A 116 -8.41 -0.86 -8.69
N GLU A 117 -8.42 -1.70 -7.67
CA GLU A 117 -9.52 -1.76 -6.72
C GLU A 117 -9.09 -1.19 -5.38
N VAL A 118 -9.84 -0.21 -4.89
CA VAL A 118 -9.65 0.33 -3.54
C VAL A 118 -10.45 -0.54 -2.57
N ILE A 119 -9.74 -1.29 -1.73
CA ILE A 119 -10.35 -2.19 -0.77
C ILE A 119 -10.83 -1.42 0.46
N SER A 120 -9.99 -0.54 1.00
CA SER A 120 -10.32 0.26 2.17
C SER A 120 -9.52 1.55 2.21
N ILE A 121 -10.08 2.52 2.92
CA ILE A 121 -9.43 3.81 3.18
C ILE A 121 -9.54 4.09 4.66
N LYS A 122 -8.43 4.51 5.28
CA LYS A 122 -8.40 5.01 6.65
C LYS A 122 -7.87 6.43 6.64
N ASP A 123 -8.76 7.37 6.88
CA ASP A 123 -8.45 8.80 6.85
C ASP A 123 -8.14 9.30 8.25
N TYR A 124 -6.86 9.24 8.62
CA TYR A 124 -6.37 9.75 9.90
C TYR A 124 -6.03 11.24 9.85
N ILE A 125 -6.34 11.93 8.74
CA ILE A 125 -6.24 13.39 8.64
C ILE A 125 -7.50 14.02 9.22
N SER A 126 -8.68 13.58 8.75
CA SER A 126 -9.96 14.05 9.26
C SER A 126 -10.29 13.46 10.64
N GLN A 127 -9.82 12.24 10.91
CA GLN A 127 -9.99 11.55 12.19
C GLN A 127 -8.65 11.04 12.70
N PRO A 128 -7.82 11.92 13.29
CA PRO A 128 -6.49 11.53 13.77
C PRO A 128 -6.57 10.44 14.84
N LYS A 129 -5.52 9.62 14.92
CA LYS A 129 -5.38 8.64 15.99
C LYS A 129 -5.22 9.37 17.34
N GLU A 130 -5.53 8.68 18.44
CA GLU A 130 -5.37 9.22 19.78
C GLU A 130 -3.96 9.74 20.06
N SER A 131 -2.95 9.13 19.45
CA SER A 131 -1.54 9.57 19.55
C SER A 131 -1.26 10.87 18.81
N GLY A 132 -2.22 11.42 18.07
CA GLY A 132 -2.04 12.60 17.23
C GLY A 132 -1.53 12.28 15.82
N TYR A 133 -1.31 11.02 15.51
CA TYR A 133 -0.86 10.60 14.18
C TYR A 133 -1.89 10.97 13.11
N LYS A 134 -1.43 11.62 12.06
CA LYS A 134 -2.25 12.05 10.92
C LYS A 134 -1.66 11.50 9.64
N SER A 135 -2.45 10.74 8.90
CA SER A 135 -2.09 10.25 7.57
C SER A 135 -3.33 9.72 6.85
N TYR A 136 -3.19 9.41 5.60
CA TYR A 136 -4.23 8.83 4.76
C TYR A 136 -3.73 7.47 4.25
N HIS A 137 -4.45 6.40 4.52
CA HIS A 137 -4.06 5.04 4.17
C HIS A 137 -5.04 4.44 3.17
N MET A 138 -4.50 3.89 2.09
CA MET A 138 -5.28 3.17 1.08
C MET A 138 -4.79 1.74 0.98
N LEU A 139 -5.71 0.79 1.04
CA LEU A 139 -5.43 -0.60 0.75
C LEU A 139 -5.98 -0.93 -0.63
N LEU A 140 -5.11 -1.38 -1.53
CA LEU A 140 -5.43 -1.58 -2.94
C LEU A 140 -5.20 -3.02 -3.38
N SER A 141 -5.93 -3.42 -4.41
CA SER A 141 -5.66 -4.66 -5.14
C SER A 141 -5.42 -4.33 -6.62
N ILE A 142 -4.41 -4.96 -7.18
CA ILE A 142 -4.09 -4.87 -8.61
C ILE A 142 -4.30 -6.27 -9.18
N PRO A 143 -5.17 -6.40 -10.20
CA PRO A 143 -5.40 -7.70 -10.85
C PRO A 143 -4.19 -8.22 -11.61
#